data_4a488621b235717a096e9e40a0e7c152
#
_entry.id   4a488621b235717a096e9e40a0e7c152
#
_cell.length_a   1.000
_cell.length_b   1.000
_cell.length_c   1.000
_cell.angle_alpha   90.00
_cell.angle_beta   90.00
_cell.angle_gamma   90.00
#
_symmetry.space_group_name_H-M   'P 1'
#
loop_
_entity.id
_entity.type
_entity.pdbx_description
1 polymer ?
#
loop_
_entity_poly.entity_id
_entity_poly.type
_entity_poly.pdbx_seq_one_letter_code
_entity_poly.pdbx_strand_id
1 'polypeptide(L)'
;MSGMYLEQVKSNTDEMMVFEDSPMHKAVAEIATFWDRKDHYKKLGLMQSRGIILYGPPGSGKSLALQQVGEAMAKKGDIMLMANSPDQISSALSAVRQIEPERRIVVTFEEADELASYDERTLLRLMDGDLKVDRVCYLATTNYIDRLSPRLQRPGRFDKRIYVGPPKFEHRLKYLNHKLKGIAEDSQIQDMAKKTEGLSFGHLRELIAGAFAIGDPVDEVIMRLRDSRNIKESQKQKQKQAVNERMLSELDLYSWSRYKKPYEKLSDVERQTIDSLRESRKKCAISRILG
;
A
#
# COMPACT_ATOMS: atom_id res chain seq x y z
N MET A 1 -30.75 -18.57 1.04
CA MET A 1 -29.63 -18.54 1.99
C MET A 1 -28.36 -18.70 1.17
N SER A 2 -27.61 -17.63 0.93
CA SER A 2 -26.30 -17.73 0.29
C SER A 2 -25.31 -18.18 1.38
N GLY A 3 -24.91 -19.46 1.33
CA GLY A 3 -23.90 -19.98 2.23
C GLY A 3 -22.55 -19.35 1.96
N MET A 4 -21.79 -19.04 3.00
CA MET A 4 -20.37 -18.66 2.89
C MET A 4 -19.57 -19.93 2.64
N TYR A 5 -18.78 -19.95 1.58
CA TYR A 5 -17.89 -21.04 1.24
C TYR A 5 -16.45 -20.57 1.44
N LEU A 6 -15.63 -21.37 2.10
CA LEU A 6 -14.19 -21.21 2.14
C LEU A 6 -13.59 -22.12 1.07
N GLU A 7 -12.96 -21.53 0.08
CA GLU A 7 -12.26 -22.24 -0.98
C GLU A 7 -10.76 -22.18 -0.76
N GLN A 8 -10.09 -23.30 -0.93
CA GLN A 8 -8.62 -23.32 -0.92
C GLN A 8 -8.10 -22.77 -2.25
N VAL A 9 -7.65 -21.52 -2.24
CA VAL A 9 -7.04 -20.91 -3.42
C VAL A 9 -5.63 -21.48 -3.63
N LYS A 10 -5.41 -22.16 -4.74
CA LYS A 10 -4.07 -22.51 -5.20
C LYS A 10 -3.47 -21.30 -5.88
N SER A 11 -2.34 -20.82 -5.35
CA SER A 11 -1.57 -19.75 -5.97
C SER A 11 -0.95 -20.25 -7.29
N ASN A 12 -1.45 -19.75 -8.42
CA ASN A 12 -0.85 -19.93 -9.74
C ASN A 12 0.14 -18.79 -9.97
N THR A 13 1.31 -18.87 -9.36
CA THR A 13 2.35 -17.86 -9.56
C THR A 13 3.51 -18.42 -10.35
N ASP A 14 4.02 -17.60 -11.28
CA ASP A 14 5.39 -17.71 -11.77
C ASP A 14 6.33 -17.90 -10.57
N GLU A 15 7.40 -18.69 -10.72
CA GLU A 15 8.38 -18.93 -9.65
C GLU A 15 8.70 -17.67 -8.84
N MET A 16 8.24 -17.67 -7.59
CA MET A 16 8.43 -16.54 -6.70
C MET A 16 9.89 -16.43 -6.26
N MET A 17 10.53 -15.34 -6.66
CA MET A 17 11.86 -15.03 -6.16
C MET A 17 11.78 -14.30 -4.83
N VAL A 18 12.38 -14.86 -3.79
CA VAL A 18 12.51 -14.23 -2.47
C VAL A 18 13.84 -13.50 -2.39
N PHE A 19 13.80 -12.23 -1.97
CA PHE A 19 14.98 -11.41 -1.69
C PHE A 19 15.03 -11.13 -0.20
N GLU A 20 16.08 -11.59 0.49
CA GLU A 20 16.20 -11.54 1.96
C GLU A 20 16.15 -10.12 2.54
N ASP A 21 16.69 -9.13 1.84
CA ASP A 21 16.70 -7.72 2.28
C ASP A 21 15.53 -6.89 1.70
N SER A 22 14.54 -7.57 1.09
CA SER A 22 13.39 -6.90 0.48
C SER A 22 12.38 -6.41 1.53
N PRO A 23 11.58 -5.37 1.20
CA PRO A 23 10.44 -4.98 2.02
C PRO A 23 9.43 -6.12 2.25
N MET A 24 9.33 -7.06 1.31
CA MET A 24 8.48 -8.24 1.41
C MET A 24 8.97 -9.18 2.52
N HIS A 25 10.28 -9.44 2.58
CA HIS A 25 10.88 -10.23 3.65
C HIS A 25 10.65 -9.58 5.02
N LYS A 26 10.74 -8.25 5.10
CA LYS A 26 10.44 -7.50 6.33
C LYS A 26 8.97 -7.68 6.76
N ALA A 27 8.03 -7.71 5.85
CA ALA A 27 6.62 -7.95 6.17
C ALA A 27 6.40 -9.36 6.76
N VAL A 28 7.00 -10.38 6.15
CA VAL A 28 6.94 -11.76 6.65
C VAL A 28 7.57 -11.86 8.05
N ALA A 29 8.73 -11.24 8.26
CA ALA A 29 9.41 -11.21 9.56
C ALA A 29 8.58 -10.49 10.65
N GLU A 30 7.93 -9.38 10.31
CA GLU A 30 7.03 -8.66 11.23
C GLU A 30 5.83 -9.52 11.65
N ILE A 31 5.25 -10.27 10.71
CA ILE A 31 4.14 -11.19 11.00
C ILE A 31 4.62 -12.35 11.88
N ALA A 32 5.80 -12.91 11.60
CA ALA A 32 6.38 -13.95 12.42
C ALA A 32 6.62 -13.45 13.86
N THR A 33 7.27 -12.31 14.01
CA THR A 33 7.50 -11.67 15.32
C THR A 33 6.19 -11.38 16.05
N PHE A 34 5.16 -10.94 15.36
CA PHE A 34 3.84 -10.72 15.95
C PHE A 34 3.27 -12.01 16.56
N TRP A 35 3.36 -13.14 15.87
CA TRP A 35 2.86 -14.42 16.37
C TRP A 35 3.65 -14.94 17.57
N ASP A 36 4.95 -14.72 17.60
CA ASP A 36 5.82 -15.16 18.70
C ASP A 36 5.57 -14.37 20.01
N ARG A 37 4.86 -13.24 19.93
CA ARG A 37 4.54 -12.37 21.07
C ARG A 37 3.23 -12.68 21.80
N LYS A 38 2.57 -13.82 21.54
CA LYS A 38 1.29 -14.22 22.12
C LYS A 38 1.26 -14.05 23.66
N ASP A 39 2.25 -14.61 24.35
CA ASP A 39 2.29 -14.58 25.80
C ASP A 39 2.49 -13.17 26.39
N HIS A 40 3.17 -12.30 25.65
CA HIS A 40 3.31 -10.89 26.05
C HIS A 40 1.98 -10.15 25.97
N TYR A 41 1.21 -10.34 24.89
CA TYR A 41 -0.13 -9.76 24.77
C TYR A 41 -1.04 -10.23 25.90
N LYS A 42 -1.03 -11.55 26.18
CA LYS A 42 -1.82 -12.16 27.27
C LYS A 42 -1.44 -11.58 28.65
N LYS A 43 -0.14 -11.48 28.95
CA LYS A 43 0.35 -10.91 30.22
C LYS A 43 -0.07 -9.45 30.40
N LEU A 44 -0.19 -8.69 29.32
CA LEU A 44 -0.62 -7.29 29.34
C LEU A 44 -2.14 -7.11 29.29
N GLY A 45 -2.91 -8.19 29.18
CA GLY A 45 -4.38 -8.11 29.03
C GLY A 45 -4.81 -7.48 27.71
N LEU A 46 -3.97 -7.53 26.67
CA LEU A 46 -4.22 -6.95 25.36
C LEU A 46 -4.64 -8.02 24.34
N MET A 47 -5.59 -7.67 23.47
CA MET A 47 -5.90 -8.49 22.31
C MET A 47 -4.72 -8.51 21.33
N GLN A 48 -4.34 -9.71 20.87
CA GLN A 48 -3.28 -9.87 19.86
C GLN A 48 -3.83 -9.53 18.47
N SER A 49 -3.79 -8.25 18.11
CA SER A 49 -4.24 -7.73 16.82
C SER A 49 -3.25 -6.70 16.31
N ARG A 50 -2.91 -6.76 15.02
CA ARG A 50 -1.97 -5.83 14.39
C ARG A 50 -2.35 -5.58 12.94
N GLY A 51 -2.16 -4.35 12.47
CA GLY A 51 -2.32 -3.98 11.08
C GLY A 51 -0.99 -3.58 10.44
N ILE A 52 -0.67 -4.19 9.30
CA ILE A 52 0.51 -3.90 8.49
C ILE A 52 0.03 -3.45 7.12
N ILE A 53 0.58 -2.37 6.60
CA ILE A 53 0.28 -1.90 5.25
C ILE A 53 1.54 -1.79 4.40
N LEU A 54 1.50 -2.44 3.24
CA LEU A 54 2.52 -2.35 2.18
C LEU A 54 2.07 -1.28 1.20
N TYR A 55 2.89 -0.25 1.01
CA TYR A 55 2.54 0.84 0.11
C TYR A 55 3.69 1.17 -0.85
N GLY A 56 3.36 1.61 -2.05
CA GLY A 56 4.37 1.96 -3.06
C GLY A 56 3.81 1.91 -4.48
N PRO A 57 4.63 2.20 -5.50
CA PRO A 57 4.17 2.28 -6.87
C PRO A 57 3.60 0.94 -7.38
N PRO A 58 2.72 0.95 -8.39
CA PRO A 58 2.22 -0.26 -9.01
C PRO A 58 3.35 -1.10 -9.61
N GLY A 59 3.18 -2.43 -9.59
CA GLY A 59 4.19 -3.37 -10.10
C GLY A 59 5.43 -3.54 -9.22
N SER A 60 5.48 -2.95 -8.01
CA SER A 60 6.62 -3.08 -7.09
C SER A 60 6.70 -4.43 -6.35
N GLY A 61 5.67 -5.28 -6.48
CA GLY A 61 5.63 -6.62 -5.87
C GLY A 61 4.82 -6.70 -4.58
N LYS A 62 3.95 -5.73 -4.27
CA LYS A 62 3.10 -5.76 -3.06
C LYS A 62 2.19 -6.98 -3.00
N SER A 63 1.46 -7.30 -4.08
CA SER A 63 0.61 -8.49 -4.14
C SER A 63 1.42 -9.78 -4.04
N LEU A 64 2.65 -9.79 -4.56
CA LEU A 64 3.57 -10.92 -4.40
C LEU A 64 3.93 -11.15 -2.92
N ALA A 65 4.05 -10.08 -2.12
CA ALA A 65 4.27 -10.20 -0.68
C ALA A 65 3.08 -10.87 0.03
N LEU A 66 1.83 -10.58 -0.38
CA LEU A 66 0.64 -11.25 0.15
C LEU A 66 0.68 -12.76 -0.14
N GLN A 67 1.06 -13.13 -1.35
CA GLN A 67 1.19 -14.53 -1.75
C GLN A 67 2.27 -15.27 -0.94
N GLN A 68 3.44 -14.64 -0.74
CA GLN A 68 4.51 -15.22 0.10
C GLN A 68 4.06 -15.43 1.55
N VAL A 69 3.32 -14.47 2.10
CA VAL A 69 2.70 -14.63 3.43
C VAL A 69 1.73 -15.80 3.41
N GLY A 70 0.85 -15.88 2.41
CA GLY A 70 -0.11 -16.98 2.26
C GLY A 70 0.56 -18.36 2.20
N GLU A 71 1.62 -18.51 1.42
CA GLU A 71 2.39 -19.77 1.36
C GLU A 71 3.07 -20.10 2.69
N ALA A 72 3.67 -19.11 3.34
CA ALA A 72 4.29 -19.32 4.65
C ALA A 72 3.26 -19.72 5.72
N MET A 73 2.04 -19.18 5.66
CA MET A 73 0.92 -19.54 6.52
C MET A 73 0.43 -20.95 6.23
N ALA A 74 0.20 -21.27 4.96
CA ALA A 74 -0.29 -22.59 4.54
C ALA A 74 0.67 -23.73 4.97
N LYS A 75 1.98 -23.52 4.85
CA LYS A 75 3.01 -24.47 5.31
C LYS A 75 2.95 -24.75 6.82
N LYS A 76 2.44 -23.81 7.62
CA LYS A 76 2.27 -23.94 9.08
C LYS A 76 0.85 -24.40 9.46
N GLY A 77 -0.02 -24.61 8.49
CA GLY A 77 -1.42 -24.94 8.71
C GLY A 77 -2.25 -23.77 9.25
N ASP A 78 -1.78 -22.55 9.12
CA ASP A 78 -2.47 -21.32 9.52
C ASP A 78 -3.48 -20.89 8.43
N ILE A 79 -4.33 -19.92 8.72
CA ILE A 79 -5.39 -19.45 7.82
C ILE A 79 -5.04 -18.07 7.26
N MET A 80 -5.16 -17.91 5.94
CA MET A 80 -5.18 -16.63 5.28
C MET A 80 -6.56 -16.38 4.67
N LEU A 81 -7.19 -15.27 5.05
CA LEU A 81 -8.46 -14.81 4.50
C LEU A 81 -8.22 -13.64 3.56
N MET A 82 -8.67 -13.77 2.32
CA MET A 82 -8.65 -12.67 1.35
C MET A 82 -9.99 -11.93 1.41
N ALA A 83 -9.93 -10.63 1.62
CA ALA A 83 -11.12 -9.80 1.83
C ALA A 83 -11.49 -8.99 0.58
N ASN A 84 -12.65 -9.26 0.05
CA ASN A 84 -13.30 -8.40 -0.94
C ASN A 84 -14.31 -7.43 -0.28
N SER A 85 -14.78 -7.76 0.94
CA SER A 85 -15.71 -6.94 1.72
C SER A 85 -15.42 -7.09 3.21
N PRO A 86 -15.36 -5.98 3.99
CA PRO A 86 -15.13 -6.04 5.44
C PRO A 86 -16.21 -6.81 6.21
N ASP A 87 -17.48 -6.75 5.79
CA ASP A 87 -18.58 -7.49 6.44
C ASP A 87 -18.44 -9.01 6.29
N GLN A 88 -18.05 -9.47 5.09
CA GLN A 88 -17.80 -10.90 4.86
C GLN A 88 -16.66 -11.40 5.73
N ILE A 89 -15.60 -10.59 5.91
CA ILE A 89 -14.47 -10.94 6.79
C ILE A 89 -14.90 -11.02 8.24
N SER A 90 -15.75 -10.12 8.74
CA SER A 90 -16.26 -10.19 10.10
C SER A 90 -16.97 -11.51 10.37
N SER A 91 -17.84 -11.90 9.45
CA SER A 91 -18.58 -13.16 9.54
C SER A 91 -17.65 -14.39 9.47
N ALA A 92 -16.64 -14.36 8.56
CA ALA A 92 -15.67 -15.43 8.43
C ALA A 92 -14.79 -15.57 9.68
N LEU A 93 -14.29 -14.45 10.23
CA LEU A 93 -13.50 -14.44 11.46
C LEU A 93 -14.28 -15.01 12.64
N SER A 94 -15.55 -14.63 12.78
CA SER A 94 -16.41 -15.12 13.85
C SER A 94 -16.63 -16.63 13.72
N ALA A 95 -16.90 -17.13 12.52
CA ALA A 95 -17.07 -18.56 12.26
C ALA A 95 -15.79 -19.36 12.56
N VAL A 96 -14.62 -18.89 12.09
CA VAL A 96 -13.35 -19.56 12.35
C VAL A 96 -13.05 -19.58 13.86
N ARG A 97 -13.33 -18.50 14.60
CA ARG A 97 -13.07 -18.46 16.05
C ARG A 97 -13.97 -19.38 16.86
N GLN A 98 -15.18 -19.67 16.39
CA GLN A 98 -16.06 -20.65 17.01
C GLN A 98 -15.54 -22.09 16.85
N ILE A 99 -14.93 -22.40 15.71
CA ILE A 99 -14.43 -23.74 15.39
C ILE A 99 -13.00 -23.92 15.90
N GLU A 100 -12.12 -22.93 15.65
CA GLU A 100 -10.69 -22.96 15.97
C GLU A 100 -10.26 -21.67 16.70
N PRO A 101 -10.49 -21.58 18.01
CA PRO A 101 -10.24 -20.34 18.79
C PRO A 101 -8.77 -19.91 18.77
N GLU A 102 -7.85 -20.87 18.67
CA GLU A 102 -6.40 -20.68 18.79
C GLU A 102 -5.68 -20.53 17.43
N ARG A 103 -6.36 -20.72 16.31
CA ARG A 103 -5.76 -20.65 14.98
C ARG A 103 -5.24 -19.26 14.66
N ARG A 104 -4.05 -19.16 14.08
CA ARG A 104 -3.51 -17.89 13.55
C ARG A 104 -4.22 -17.53 12.27
N ILE A 105 -4.63 -16.26 12.15
CA ILE A 105 -5.35 -15.78 10.98
C ILE A 105 -4.65 -14.52 10.47
N VAL A 106 -4.30 -14.50 9.19
CA VAL A 106 -3.95 -13.26 8.48
C VAL A 106 -5.11 -12.91 7.56
N VAL A 107 -5.62 -11.71 7.71
CA VAL A 107 -6.61 -11.12 6.79
C VAL A 107 -5.86 -10.22 5.83
N THR A 108 -6.07 -10.40 4.53
CA THR A 108 -5.42 -9.59 3.51
C THR A 108 -6.42 -8.70 2.78
N PHE A 109 -6.02 -7.44 2.56
CA PHE A 109 -6.77 -6.46 1.80
C PHE A 109 -5.91 -5.95 0.64
N GLU A 110 -6.26 -6.28 -0.59
CA GLU A 110 -5.65 -5.63 -1.75
C GLU A 110 -6.35 -4.29 -2.01
N GLU A 111 -5.58 -3.31 -2.50
CA GLU A 111 -6.10 -1.97 -2.81
C GLU A 111 -6.92 -1.36 -1.67
N ALA A 112 -6.34 -1.37 -0.47
CA ALA A 112 -7.02 -0.94 0.76
C ALA A 112 -7.57 0.49 0.71
N ASP A 113 -7.02 1.35 -0.15
CA ASP A 113 -7.55 2.69 -0.40
C ASP A 113 -8.90 2.66 -1.14
N GLU A 114 -9.09 1.72 -2.07
CA GLU A 114 -10.38 1.53 -2.74
C GLU A 114 -11.41 0.91 -1.79
N LEU A 115 -11.01 -0.14 -1.06
CA LEU A 115 -11.86 -0.77 -0.06
C LEU A 115 -12.31 0.22 1.02
N ALA A 116 -11.39 1.06 1.52
CA ALA A 116 -11.70 2.09 2.50
C ALA A 116 -12.61 3.20 1.94
N SER A 117 -12.51 3.53 0.66
CA SER A 117 -13.41 4.49 0.02
C SER A 117 -14.84 3.97 -0.06
N TYR A 118 -15.02 2.66 -0.13
CA TYR A 118 -16.33 2.01 -0.18
C TYR A 118 -16.93 1.82 1.22
N ASP A 119 -16.17 1.28 2.18
CA ASP A 119 -16.66 1.01 3.54
C ASP A 119 -15.58 1.15 4.62
N GLU A 120 -15.13 2.38 4.83
CA GLU A 120 -14.17 2.69 5.90
C GLU A 120 -14.73 2.33 7.29
N ARG A 121 -16.02 2.52 7.50
CA ARG A 121 -16.64 2.34 8.82
C ARG A 121 -16.50 0.90 9.31
N THR A 122 -16.84 -0.07 8.48
CA THR A 122 -16.73 -1.49 8.85
C THR A 122 -15.29 -1.91 9.01
N LEU A 123 -14.38 -1.40 8.16
CA LEU A 123 -12.95 -1.66 8.30
C LEU A 123 -12.40 -1.15 9.66
N LEU A 124 -12.82 0.03 10.09
CA LEU A 124 -12.48 0.57 11.41
C LEU A 124 -13.03 -0.28 12.56
N ARG A 125 -14.27 -0.77 12.44
CA ARG A 125 -14.89 -1.65 13.45
C ARG A 125 -14.18 -3.00 13.57
N LEU A 126 -13.73 -3.56 12.45
CA LEU A 126 -12.93 -4.80 12.43
C LEU A 126 -11.59 -4.66 13.13
N MET A 127 -10.92 -3.53 12.95
CA MET A 127 -9.56 -3.35 13.45
C MET A 127 -9.51 -2.89 14.92
N ASP A 128 -10.44 -2.02 15.31
CA ASP A 128 -10.39 -1.35 16.63
C ASP A 128 -11.80 -1.02 17.19
N GLY A 129 -12.81 -1.78 16.81
CA GLY A 129 -14.19 -1.60 17.24
C GLY A 129 -14.80 -2.89 17.80
N ASP A 130 -16.12 -2.94 17.75
CA ASP A 130 -16.96 -4.03 18.23
C ASP A 130 -16.83 -5.35 17.44
N LEU A 131 -16.29 -5.27 16.23
CA LEU A 131 -15.99 -6.44 15.39
C LEU A 131 -14.55 -6.95 15.52
N LYS A 132 -13.75 -6.36 16.41
CA LYS A 132 -12.36 -6.76 16.62
C LYS A 132 -12.27 -8.17 17.19
N VAL A 133 -11.41 -8.97 16.57
CA VAL A 133 -11.17 -10.36 16.95
C VAL A 133 -9.73 -10.53 17.42
N ASP A 134 -9.53 -11.35 18.47
CA ASP A 134 -8.19 -11.68 18.96
C ASP A 134 -7.42 -12.57 17.98
N ARG A 135 -6.09 -12.49 18.00
CA ARG A 135 -5.17 -13.32 17.20
C ARG A 135 -5.37 -13.18 15.69
N VAL A 136 -5.47 -11.94 15.24
CA VAL A 136 -5.60 -11.58 13.82
C VAL A 136 -4.52 -10.58 13.43
N CYS A 137 -3.82 -10.85 12.33
CA CYS A 137 -2.96 -9.89 11.67
C CYS A 137 -3.64 -9.41 10.37
N TYR A 138 -3.84 -8.12 10.25
CA TYR A 138 -4.36 -7.49 9.03
C TYR A 138 -3.19 -7.06 8.17
N LEU A 139 -3.12 -7.52 6.93
CA LEU A 139 -2.09 -7.17 5.96
C LEU A 139 -2.74 -6.53 4.74
N ALA A 140 -2.46 -5.26 4.51
CA ALA A 140 -3.04 -4.51 3.43
C ALA A 140 -2.01 -4.08 2.38
N THR A 141 -2.44 -3.89 1.14
CA THR A 141 -1.65 -3.25 0.09
C THR A 141 -2.35 -2.01 -0.42
N THR A 142 -1.58 -0.99 -0.82
CA THR A 142 -2.10 0.18 -1.53
C THR A 142 -1.05 0.79 -2.45
N ASN A 143 -1.50 1.36 -3.56
CA ASN A 143 -0.68 2.21 -4.41
C ASN A 143 -0.67 3.68 -3.94
N TYR A 144 -1.61 4.07 -3.06
CA TYR A 144 -1.90 5.45 -2.70
C TYR A 144 -2.14 5.60 -1.19
N ILE A 145 -1.06 5.53 -0.40
CA ILE A 145 -1.15 5.67 1.07
C ILE A 145 -1.82 6.97 1.50
N ASP A 146 -1.68 8.03 0.69
CA ASP A 146 -2.28 9.34 0.94
C ASP A 146 -3.82 9.35 0.81
N ARG A 147 -4.42 8.34 0.16
CA ARG A 147 -5.87 8.18 0.04
C ARG A 147 -6.51 7.49 1.25
N LEU A 148 -5.71 6.77 2.03
CA LEU A 148 -6.18 6.19 3.28
C LEU A 148 -6.34 7.29 4.31
N SER A 149 -7.51 7.30 4.96
CA SER A 149 -7.79 8.30 5.99
C SER A 149 -6.78 8.22 7.14
N PRO A 150 -6.47 9.35 7.80
CA PRO A 150 -5.65 9.35 9.00
C PRO A 150 -6.19 8.44 10.11
N ARG A 151 -7.49 8.17 10.12
CA ARG A 151 -8.14 7.28 11.10
C ARG A 151 -7.68 5.84 10.96
N LEU A 152 -7.53 5.32 9.74
CA LEU A 152 -7.03 3.97 9.47
C LEU A 152 -5.53 3.82 9.78
N GLN A 153 -4.79 4.91 9.80
CA GLN A 153 -3.34 4.93 10.02
C GLN A 153 -2.94 5.13 11.50
N ARG A 154 -3.92 5.17 12.42
CA ARG A 154 -3.66 5.32 13.87
C ARG A 154 -3.11 4.03 14.50
N PRO A 155 -2.42 4.15 15.68
CA PRO A 155 -2.03 2.98 16.48
C PRO A 155 -3.20 2.02 16.74
N GLY A 156 -2.92 0.71 16.67
CA GLY A 156 -3.93 -0.34 16.79
C GLY A 156 -4.68 -0.70 15.51
N ARG A 157 -4.39 0.01 14.40
CA ARG A 157 -4.94 -0.23 13.06
C ARG A 157 -3.80 -0.51 12.09
N PHE A 158 -3.70 0.15 10.93
CA PHE A 158 -2.54 0.06 10.03
C PHE A 158 -1.39 0.94 10.53
N ASP A 159 -0.85 0.59 11.69
CA ASP A 159 0.21 1.36 12.34
C ASP A 159 1.62 1.01 11.82
N LYS A 160 1.81 -0.21 11.30
CA LYS A 160 3.05 -0.60 10.66
C LYS A 160 2.99 -0.37 9.15
N ARG A 161 3.74 0.61 8.68
CA ARG A 161 3.80 0.99 7.27
C ARG A 161 5.14 0.57 6.67
N ILE A 162 5.11 -0.21 5.59
CA ILE A 162 6.30 -0.71 4.90
C ILE A 162 6.26 -0.21 3.45
N TYR A 163 7.23 0.61 3.09
CA TYR A 163 7.37 1.09 1.72
C TYR A 163 7.98 0.01 0.82
N VAL A 164 7.28 -0.31 -0.26
CA VAL A 164 7.73 -1.24 -1.30
C VAL A 164 8.02 -0.43 -2.56
N GLY A 165 9.26 0.00 -2.68
CA GLY A 165 9.74 0.77 -3.83
C GLY A 165 10.20 -0.10 -4.99
N PRO A 166 10.72 0.54 -6.05
CA PRO A 166 11.40 -0.16 -7.14
C PRO A 166 12.56 -1.03 -6.61
N PRO A 167 12.85 -2.16 -7.26
CA PRO A 167 13.93 -3.06 -6.86
C PRO A 167 15.31 -2.37 -6.97
N LYS A 168 16.19 -2.69 -6.03
CA LYS A 168 17.61 -2.32 -6.09
C LYS A 168 18.30 -2.99 -7.28
N PHE A 169 19.50 -2.53 -7.62
CA PHE A 169 20.30 -3.10 -8.72
C PHE A 169 20.47 -4.61 -8.58
N GLU A 170 20.87 -5.09 -7.40
CA GLU A 170 21.11 -6.50 -7.12
C GLU A 170 19.85 -7.36 -7.32
N HIS A 171 18.70 -6.83 -6.93
CA HIS A 171 17.41 -7.51 -7.12
C HIS A 171 17.01 -7.57 -8.59
N ARG A 172 17.24 -6.47 -9.36
CA ARG A 172 17.01 -6.47 -10.81
C ARG A 172 17.91 -7.45 -11.52
N LEU A 173 19.20 -7.42 -11.20
CA LEU A 173 20.18 -8.32 -11.77
C LEU A 173 19.83 -9.78 -11.49
N LYS A 174 19.52 -10.13 -10.24
CA LYS A 174 19.12 -11.49 -9.86
C LYS A 174 17.84 -11.94 -10.57
N TYR A 175 16.85 -11.05 -10.69
CA TYR A 175 15.60 -11.32 -11.39
C TYR A 175 15.83 -11.57 -12.90
N LEU A 176 16.59 -10.71 -13.57
CA LEU A 176 16.90 -10.83 -14.98
C LEU A 176 17.73 -12.07 -15.26
N ASN A 177 18.76 -12.36 -14.46
CA ASN A 177 19.55 -13.59 -14.55
C ASN A 177 18.67 -14.84 -14.42
N HIS A 178 17.74 -14.86 -13.50
CA HIS A 178 16.86 -16.01 -13.31
C HIS A 178 15.94 -16.23 -14.53
N LYS A 179 15.34 -15.16 -15.04
CA LYS A 179 14.37 -15.24 -16.15
C LYS A 179 15.03 -15.41 -17.53
N LEU A 180 16.25 -14.91 -17.71
CA LEU A 180 16.96 -14.93 -18.99
C LEU A 180 18.12 -15.94 -19.03
N LYS A 181 18.20 -16.82 -18.05
CA LYS A 181 19.23 -17.88 -17.99
C LYS A 181 19.20 -18.73 -19.27
N GLY A 182 20.32 -18.77 -20.00
CA GLY A 182 20.42 -19.50 -21.27
C GLY A 182 19.74 -18.84 -22.48
N ILE A 183 19.20 -17.62 -22.31
CA ILE A 183 18.54 -16.82 -23.37
C ILE A 183 19.41 -15.63 -23.75
N ALA A 184 19.99 -14.93 -22.76
CA ALA A 184 20.82 -13.75 -22.96
C ALA A 184 22.20 -13.95 -22.30
N GLU A 185 23.21 -13.24 -22.81
CA GLU A 185 24.55 -13.24 -22.23
C GLU A 185 24.60 -12.42 -20.94
N ASP A 186 25.50 -12.79 -20.00
CA ASP A 186 25.65 -12.11 -18.70
C ASP A 186 25.96 -10.62 -18.84
N SER A 187 26.72 -10.25 -19.88
CA SER A 187 27.02 -8.85 -20.21
C SER A 187 25.77 -8.04 -20.57
N GLN A 188 24.87 -8.62 -21.36
CA GLN A 188 23.59 -8.01 -21.73
C GLN A 188 22.65 -7.89 -20.52
N ILE A 189 22.62 -8.91 -19.68
CA ILE A 189 21.80 -8.91 -18.46
C ILE A 189 22.26 -7.81 -17.49
N GLN A 190 23.59 -7.65 -17.32
CA GLN A 190 24.15 -6.58 -16.50
C GLN A 190 23.81 -5.19 -17.05
N ASP A 191 23.91 -5.00 -18.37
CA ASP A 191 23.56 -3.73 -19.01
C ASP A 191 22.07 -3.41 -18.84
N MET A 192 21.18 -4.38 -19.08
CA MET A 192 19.76 -4.24 -18.80
C MET A 192 19.46 -3.90 -17.34
N ALA A 193 20.15 -4.56 -16.39
CA ALA A 193 19.97 -4.26 -14.96
C ALA A 193 20.39 -2.81 -14.62
N LYS A 194 21.44 -2.26 -15.26
CA LYS A 194 21.84 -0.85 -15.12
C LYS A 194 20.80 0.07 -15.75
N LYS A 195 20.44 -0.17 -16.99
CA LYS A 195 19.49 0.64 -17.77
C LYS A 195 18.06 0.65 -17.21
N THR A 196 17.69 -0.29 -16.37
CA THR A 196 16.34 -0.39 -15.74
C THR A 196 16.26 0.23 -14.36
N GLU A 197 17.18 1.11 -13.98
CA GLU A 197 17.12 1.81 -12.70
C GLU A 197 15.78 2.55 -12.51
N GLY A 198 15.19 2.37 -11.33
CA GLY A 198 13.91 2.96 -10.97
C GLY A 198 12.68 2.26 -11.58
N LEU A 199 12.83 1.29 -12.46
CA LEU A 199 11.72 0.49 -12.99
C LEU A 199 11.30 -0.59 -11.97
N SER A 200 10.00 -0.89 -11.93
CA SER A 200 9.43 -1.92 -11.05
C SER A 200 9.60 -3.33 -11.63
N PHE A 201 9.37 -4.37 -10.82
CA PHE A 201 9.34 -5.75 -11.32
C PHE A 201 8.31 -5.97 -12.44
N GLY A 202 7.17 -5.28 -12.40
CA GLY A 202 6.20 -5.31 -13.50
C GLY A 202 6.80 -4.78 -14.81
N HIS A 203 7.57 -3.70 -14.74
CA HIS A 203 8.29 -3.19 -15.91
C HIS A 203 9.39 -4.15 -16.40
N LEU A 204 10.10 -4.82 -15.47
CA LEU A 204 11.10 -5.83 -15.88
C LEU A 204 10.47 -7.03 -16.58
N ARG A 205 9.30 -7.45 -16.12
CA ARG A 205 8.53 -8.51 -16.79
C ARG A 205 8.11 -8.10 -18.19
N GLU A 206 7.64 -6.87 -18.36
CA GLU A 206 7.26 -6.31 -19.66
C GLU A 206 8.47 -6.14 -20.58
N LEU A 207 9.64 -5.75 -20.04
CA LEU A 207 10.89 -5.72 -20.80
C LEU A 207 11.24 -7.11 -21.34
N ILE A 208 11.17 -8.15 -20.51
CA ILE A 208 11.46 -9.51 -20.92
C ILE A 208 10.48 -9.96 -22.02
N ALA A 209 9.18 -9.71 -21.84
CA ALA A 209 8.16 -10.08 -22.82
C ALA A 209 8.37 -9.34 -24.16
N GLY A 210 8.57 -8.03 -24.14
CA GLY A 210 8.78 -7.23 -25.34
C GLY A 210 10.06 -7.59 -26.07
N ALA A 211 11.18 -7.70 -25.36
CA ALA A 211 12.47 -7.91 -26.00
C ALA A 211 12.73 -9.38 -26.42
N PHE A 212 12.31 -10.35 -25.61
CA PHE A 212 12.68 -11.76 -25.81
C PHE A 212 11.55 -12.66 -26.30
N ALA A 213 10.28 -12.28 -26.07
CA ALA A 213 9.15 -13.04 -26.61
C ALA A 213 8.58 -12.41 -27.90
N ILE A 214 8.54 -11.08 -28.00
CA ILE A 214 8.03 -10.35 -29.18
C ILE A 214 9.17 -10.05 -30.16
N GLY A 215 10.40 -9.74 -29.66
CA GLY A 215 11.58 -9.45 -30.47
C GLY A 215 11.85 -7.96 -30.66
N ASP A 216 11.24 -7.08 -29.90
CA ASP A 216 11.53 -5.64 -29.95
C ASP A 216 12.97 -5.34 -29.48
N PRO A 217 13.65 -4.30 -30.00
CA PRO A 217 14.96 -3.89 -29.49
C PRO A 217 14.90 -3.50 -28.02
N VAL A 218 15.81 -4.04 -27.19
CA VAL A 218 15.85 -3.85 -25.73
C VAL A 218 15.78 -2.37 -25.34
N ASP A 219 16.56 -1.52 -25.99
CA ASP A 219 16.64 -0.09 -25.68
C ASP A 219 15.34 0.66 -25.99
N GLU A 220 14.62 0.27 -27.07
CA GLU A 220 13.31 0.83 -27.41
C GLU A 220 12.25 0.45 -26.36
N VAL A 221 12.26 -0.81 -25.91
CA VAL A 221 11.34 -1.24 -24.84
C VAL A 221 11.62 -0.47 -23.54
N ILE A 222 12.89 -0.33 -23.16
CA ILE A 222 13.28 0.43 -21.95
C ILE A 222 12.82 1.89 -22.06
N MET A 223 13.01 2.54 -23.22
CA MET A 223 12.57 3.91 -23.43
C MET A 223 11.06 4.05 -23.28
N ARG A 224 10.28 3.18 -23.95
CA ARG A 224 8.82 3.14 -23.83
C ARG A 224 8.34 2.98 -22.38
N LEU A 225 8.99 2.11 -21.60
CA LEU A 225 8.65 1.87 -20.19
C LEU A 225 8.95 3.08 -19.31
N ARG A 226 10.05 3.79 -19.57
CA ARG A 226 10.40 5.05 -18.88
C ARG A 226 9.40 6.16 -19.17
N ASP A 227 9.02 6.32 -20.43
CA ASP A 227 8.04 7.34 -20.82
C ASP A 227 6.68 7.08 -20.20
N SER A 228 6.22 5.83 -20.19
CA SER A 228 4.98 5.42 -19.54
C SER A 228 4.97 5.73 -18.03
N ARG A 229 6.11 5.58 -17.37
CA ARG A 229 6.30 5.95 -15.96
C ARG A 229 6.21 7.46 -15.76
N ASN A 230 6.94 8.23 -16.58
CA ASN A 230 6.99 9.70 -16.47
C ASN A 230 5.61 10.33 -16.69
N ILE A 231 4.82 9.80 -17.64
CA ILE A 231 3.44 10.24 -17.88
C ILE A 231 2.58 10.01 -16.62
N LYS A 232 2.66 8.84 -15.99
CA LYS A 232 1.91 8.52 -14.78
C LYS A 232 2.32 9.41 -13.60
N GLU A 233 3.61 9.68 -13.43
CA GLU A 233 4.11 10.58 -12.37
C GLU A 233 3.64 12.02 -12.60
N SER A 234 3.67 12.52 -13.84
CA SER A 234 3.19 13.84 -14.20
C SER A 234 1.68 14.00 -14.00
N GLN A 235 0.89 12.98 -14.35
CA GLN A 235 -0.55 12.95 -14.10
C GLN A 235 -0.86 12.94 -12.60
N LYS A 236 -0.11 12.17 -11.80
CA LYS A 236 -0.25 12.13 -10.34
C LYS A 236 0.06 13.49 -9.70
N GLN A 237 1.09 14.20 -10.18
CA GLN A 237 1.41 15.54 -9.71
C GLN A 237 0.32 16.54 -10.06
N LYS A 238 -0.21 16.51 -11.30
CA LYS A 238 -1.33 17.38 -11.72
C LYS A 238 -2.59 17.11 -10.89
N GLN A 239 -2.92 15.85 -10.60
CA GLN A 239 -4.05 15.51 -9.73
C GLN A 239 -3.85 16.02 -8.29
N LYS A 240 -2.64 15.87 -7.71
CA LYS A 240 -2.33 16.43 -6.37
C LYS A 240 -2.48 17.96 -6.35
N GLN A 241 -2.03 18.65 -7.41
CA GLN A 241 -2.19 20.09 -7.52
C GLN A 241 -3.67 20.48 -7.62
N ALA A 242 -4.45 19.81 -8.46
CA ALA A 242 -5.88 20.10 -8.61
C ALA A 242 -6.66 19.85 -7.31
N VAL A 243 -6.34 18.77 -6.56
CA VAL A 243 -6.95 18.51 -5.25
C VAL A 243 -6.59 19.60 -4.24
N ASN A 244 -5.32 20.02 -4.19
CA ASN A 244 -4.88 21.11 -3.32
C ASN A 244 -5.56 22.45 -3.68
N GLU A 245 -5.70 22.75 -4.96
CA GLU A 245 -6.40 23.96 -5.43
C GLU A 245 -7.89 23.93 -5.08
N ARG A 246 -8.53 22.77 -5.21
CA ARG A 246 -9.93 22.58 -4.80
C ARG A 246 -10.10 22.69 -3.28
N MET A 247 -9.24 22.04 -2.48
CA MET A 247 -9.27 22.20 -1.02
C MET A 247 -9.04 23.64 -0.58
N LEU A 248 -8.14 24.36 -1.24
CA LEU A 248 -7.92 25.78 -0.95
C LEU A 248 -9.14 26.63 -1.31
N SER A 249 -9.82 26.36 -2.43
CA SER A 249 -11.04 27.05 -2.82
C SER A 249 -12.22 26.74 -1.88
N GLU A 250 -12.34 25.51 -1.43
CA GLU A 250 -13.37 25.11 -0.46
C GLU A 250 -13.12 25.72 0.94
N LEU A 251 -11.86 25.78 1.39
CA LEU A 251 -11.47 26.47 2.62
C LEU A 251 -11.79 27.98 2.53
N ASP A 252 -11.62 28.58 1.37
CA ASP A 252 -11.99 29.99 1.11
C ASP A 252 -13.50 30.21 1.23
N LEU A 253 -14.32 29.33 0.63
CA LEU A 253 -15.78 29.38 0.74
C LEU A 253 -16.26 29.16 2.17
N TYR A 254 -15.65 28.23 2.91
CA TYR A 254 -16.01 27.95 4.30
C TYR A 254 -15.56 29.07 5.25
N SER A 255 -14.42 29.68 5.04
CA SER A 255 -13.95 30.81 5.84
C SER A 255 -14.84 32.03 5.63
N TRP A 256 -15.24 32.32 4.40
CA TRP A 256 -16.13 33.44 4.06
C TRP A 256 -17.57 33.25 4.60
N SER A 257 -18.11 32.05 4.56
CA SER A 257 -19.47 31.79 5.05
C SER A 257 -19.58 31.84 6.58
N ARG A 258 -18.50 31.58 7.31
CA ARG A 258 -18.46 31.65 8.79
C ARG A 258 -18.27 33.07 9.32
N TYR A 259 -17.57 33.92 8.61
CA TYR A 259 -17.28 35.29 9.05
C TYR A 259 -18.24 36.31 8.42
N LYS A 260 -19.51 36.27 8.83
CA LYS A 260 -20.49 37.35 8.53
C LYS A 260 -20.19 38.69 9.23
N LYS A 261 -19.10 38.76 10.01
CA LYS A 261 -18.72 39.98 10.71
C LYS A 261 -17.74 40.81 9.86
N PRO A 262 -17.92 42.13 9.75
CA PRO A 262 -16.89 43.00 9.16
C PRO A 262 -15.56 42.81 9.91
N TYR A 263 -14.42 42.89 9.19
CA TYR A 263 -13.07 42.68 9.75
C TYR A 263 -12.81 43.52 11.01
N GLU A 264 -13.37 44.72 11.08
CA GLU A 264 -13.27 45.63 12.22
C GLU A 264 -13.95 45.15 13.50
N LYS A 265 -14.88 44.19 13.41
CA LYS A 265 -15.61 43.59 14.53
C LYS A 265 -15.06 42.21 14.93
N LEU A 266 -13.92 41.79 14.39
CA LEU A 266 -13.26 40.55 14.74
C LEU A 266 -12.36 40.75 15.96
N SER A 267 -12.23 39.70 16.79
CA SER A 267 -11.27 39.69 17.87
C SER A 267 -9.82 39.68 17.36
N ASP A 268 -8.86 40.08 18.18
CA ASP A 268 -7.45 40.14 17.78
C ASP A 268 -6.90 38.80 17.32
N VAL A 269 -7.34 37.68 17.91
CA VAL A 269 -6.97 36.33 17.51
C VAL A 269 -7.53 35.98 16.13
N GLU A 270 -8.78 36.34 15.85
CA GLU A 270 -9.40 36.14 14.54
C GLU A 270 -8.72 36.97 13.44
N ARG A 271 -8.33 38.21 13.76
CA ARG A 271 -7.56 39.08 12.84
C ARG A 271 -6.19 38.54 12.55
N GLN A 272 -5.42 38.11 13.59
CA GLN A 272 -4.11 37.50 13.41
C GLN A 272 -4.16 36.23 12.55
N THR A 273 -5.19 35.40 12.72
CA THR A 273 -5.38 34.20 11.90
C THR A 273 -5.62 34.53 10.43
N ILE A 274 -6.47 35.54 10.15
CA ILE A 274 -6.75 36.00 8.79
C ILE A 274 -5.52 36.63 8.14
N ASP A 275 -4.76 37.42 8.88
CA ASP A 275 -3.56 38.09 8.37
C ASP A 275 -2.43 37.10 8.11
N SER A 276 -2.26 36.10 8.97
CA SER A 276 -1.34 34.97 8.76
C SER A 276 -1.66 34.17 7.49
N LEU A 277 -2.95 33.92 7.23
CA LEU A 277 -3.41 33.28 6.00
C LEU A 277 -3.17 34.14 4.76
N ARG A 278 -3.35 35.46 4.87
CA ARG A 278 -3.06 36.43 3.79
C ARG A 278 -1.56 36.50 3.47
N GLU A 279 -0.69 36.47 4.47
CA GLU A 279 0.76 36.44 4.26
C GLU A 279 1.24 35.13 3.64
N SER A 280 0.70 34.00 4.07
CA SER A 280 0.99 32.70 3.45
C SER A 280 0.60 32.68 1.97
N ARG A 281 -0.49 33.35 1.61
CA ARG A 281 -0.91 33.54 0.20
C ARG A 281 0.04 34.41 -0.59
N LYS A 282 0.53 35.51 -0.03
CA LYS A 282 1.52 36.34 -0.70
C LYS A 282 2.80 35.60 -0.98
N LYS A 283 3.29 34.81 -0.04
CA LYS A 283 4.48 33.94 -0.23
C LYS A 283 4.27 32.88 -1.31
N CYS A 284 3.10 32.27 -1.38
CA CYS A 284 2.77 31.27 -2.40
C CYS A 284 2.60 31.89 -3.80
N ALA A 285 2.06 33.10 -3.90
CA ALA A 285 1.93 33.86 -5.16
C ALA A 285 3.31 34.35 -5.66
N ILE A 286 4.19 34.79 -4.77
CA ILE A 286 5.55 35.25 -5.12
C ILE A 286 6.42 34.09 -5.60
N SER A 287 6.29 32.90 -5.01
CA SER A 287 7.01 31.70 -5.48
C SER A 287 6.56 31.21 -6.86
N ARG A 288 5.34 31.59 -7.32
CA ARG A 288 4.84 31.32 -8.68
C ARG A 288 5.33 32.31 -9.73
N ILE A 289 5.80 33.50 -9.33
CA ILE A 289 6.28 34.55 -10.25
C ILE A 289 7.81 34.47 -10.44
N LEU A 290 8.51 33.83 -9.50
CA LEU A 290 9.98 33.74 -9.49
C LEU A 290 10.53 32.30 -9.79
N GLY A 291 9.69 31.33 -10.08
CA GLY A 291 10.02 30.00 -10.55
C GLY A 291 9.37 29.69 -11.86
#